data_433c6bf94fdf44fa5d9b93d8625f2d89
#
_entry.id   433c6bf94fdf44fa5d9b93d8625f2d89
#
_cell.length_a   1.000
_cell.length_b   1.000
_cell.length_c   1.000
_cell.angle_alpha   90.00
_cell.angle_beta   90.00
_cell.angle_gamma   90.00
#
_symmetry.space_group_name_H-M   'P 1'
#
loop_
_entity.id
_entity.type
_entity.pdbx_description
1 polymer ?
#
loop_
_entity_poly.entity_id
_entity_poly.type
_entity_poly.pdbx_seq_one_letter_code
_entity_poly.pdbx_strand_id
1 'polypeptide(L)'
;MLFRSATRAQMRGVMGELTNGSLRDIDEIADLKFPVYLGGTSPVKSARIMETVDVDVPVFLGGVQICPEDLVLMDRTGVAVVPSAHLKEVLLEAETIKAKEDRIESNVRSGMSLNEARQQK
;
A
#
# COMPACT_ATOMS: atom_id res chain seq x y z
N MET A 1 -0.42 -8.97 -14.26
CA MET A 1 -1.86 -8.71 -14.41
C MET A 1 -2.13 -8.07 -15.75
N LEU A 2 -3.36 -8.07 -16.22
CA LEU A 2 -3.85 -7.42 -17.43
C LEU A 2 -4.89 -6.38 -17.03
N PHE A 3 -5.06 -5.32 -17.82
CA PHE A 3 -6.16 -4.35 -17.67
C PHE A 3 -7.52 -5.02 -17.38
N ARG A 4 -7.91 -6.04 -18.16
CA ARG A 4 -9.17 -6.78 -17.95
C ARG A 4 -9.25 -7.51 -16.61
N SER A 5 -8.14 -7.99 -16.08
CA SER A 5 -8.10 -8.62 -14.74
C SER A 5 -8.23 -7.56 -13.65
N ALA A 6 -7.59 -6.40 -13.80
CA ALA A 6 -7.73 -5.27 -12.88
C ALA A 6 -9.18 -4.76 -12.85
N THR A 7 -9.80 -4.57 -14.03
CA THR A 7 -11.22 -4.22 -14.13
C THR A 7 -12.11 -5.22 -13.39
N ARG A 8 -11.86 -6.53 -13.59
CA ARG A 8 -12.65 -7.57 -12.93
C ARG A 8 -12.44 -7.59 -11.42
N ALA A 9 -11.21 -7.38 -10.95
CA ALA A 9 -10.87 -7.27 -9.53
C ALA A 9 -11.61 -6.08 -8.89
N GLN A 10 -11.54 -4.91 -9.49
CA GLN A 10 -12.21 -3.70 -9.04
C GLN A 10 -13.74 -3.90 -8.95
N MET A 11 -14.35 -4.52 -9.97
CA MET A 11 -15.79 -4.86 -9.96
C MET A 11 -16.20 -5.85 -8.85
N ARG A 12 -15.23 -6.59 -8.30
CA ARG A 12 -15.42 -7.51 -7.17
C ARG A 12 -15.08 -6.88 -5.82
N GLY A 13 -14.81 -5.57 -5.78
CA GLY A 13 -14.48 -4.86 -4.56
C GLY A 13 -13.02 -4.98 -4.10
N VAL A 14 -12.14 -5.53 -4.94
CA VAL A 14 -10.69 -5.51 -4.65
C VAL A 14 -10.20 -4.08 -4.71
N MET A 15 -9.54 -3.62 -3.66
CA MET A 15 -9.12 -2.23 -3.49
C MET A 15 -7.77 -1.92 -4.17
N GLY A 16 -6.94 -2.93 -4.43
CA GLY A 16 -5.65 -2.74 -5.06
C GLY A 16 -4.88 -4.05 -5.23
N GLU A 17 -3.71 -3.98 -5.83
CA GLU A 17 -2.82 -5.12 -6.03
C GLU A 17 -1.40 -4.78 -5.59
N LEU A 18 -0.79 -5.69 -4.86
CA LEU A 18 0.62 -5.67 -4.51
C LEU A 18 1.29 -6.91 -5.09
N THR A 19 2.34 -6.72 -5.91
CA THR A 19 3.05 -7.82 -6.54
C THR A 19 4.54 -7.52 -6.71
N ASN A 20 5.39 -8.52 -6.59
CA ASN A 20 6.80 -8.45 -6.98
C ASN A 20 7.01 -8.80 -8.47
N GLY A 21 5.96 -9.18 -9.15
CA GLY A 21 5.97 -9.47 -10.58
C GLY A 21 5.88 -8.23 -11.45
N SER A 22 5.95 -8.47 -12.77
CA SER A 22 5.79 -7.40 -13.77
C SER A 22 4.35 -7.37 -14.31
N LEU A 23 3.89 -6.16 -14.55
CA LEU A 23 2.59 -5.89 -15.16
C LEU A 23 2.74 -5.33 -16.59
N ARG A 24 1.68 -5.44 -17.35
CA ARG A 24 1.49 -4.75 -18.64
C ARG A 24 0.20 -3.95 -18.61
N ASP A 25 -0.07 -3.20 -19.66
CA ASP A 25 -1.26 -2.35 -19.80
C ASP A 25 -1.33 -1.30 -18.65
N ILE A 26 -0.19 -0.68 -18.33
CA ILE A 26 -0.03 0.20 -17.15
C ILE A 26 -0.87 1.46 -17.29
N ASP A 27 -0.93 2.06 -18.48
CA ASP A 27 -1.67 3.28 -18.72
C ASP A 27 -3.18 3.04 -18.54
N GLU A 28 -3.70 1.93 -19.06
CA GLU A 28 -5.09 1.54 -18.89
C GLU A 28 -5.45 1.21 -17.44
N ILE A 29 -4.51 0.61 -16.70
CA ILE A 29 -4.70 0.36 -15.25
C ILE A 29 -4.70 1.67 -14.46
N ALA A 30 -3.87 2.64 -14.83
CA ALA A 30 -3.84 3.96 -14.22
C ALA A 30 -5.16 4.72 -14.47
N ASP A 31 -5.70 4.65 -15.68
CA ASP A 31 -6.98 5.25 -16.05
C ASP A 31 -8.17 4.67 -15.25
N LEU A 32 -8.09 3.40 -14.87
CA LEU A 32 -9.06 2.77 -13.95
C LEU A 32 -8.97 3.32 -12.52
N LYS A 33 -7.92 4.06 -12.17
CA LYS A 33 -7.61 4.45 -10.78
C LYS A 33 -7.56 3.25 -9.82
N PHE A 34 -7.16 2.09 -10.34
CA PHE A 34 -6.96 0.89 -9.53
C PHE A 34 -5.54 0.89 -8.98
N PRO A 35 -5.35 1.00 -7.65
CA PRO A 35 -4.02 1.08 -7.06
C PRO A 35 -3.23 -0.19 -7.29
N VAL A 36 -2.02 -0.05 -7.83
CA VAL A 36 -1.11 -1.17 -8.04
C VAL A 36 0.30 -0.80 -7.56
N TYR A 37 0.89 -1.69 -6.79
CA TYR A 37 2.31 -1.66 -6.44
C TYR A 37 2.99 -2.87 -7.09
N LEU A 38 4.00 -2.64 -7.93
CA LEU A 38 4.56 -3.66 -8.82
C LEU A 38 6.08 -3.70 -8.80
N GLY A 39 6.66 -4.86 -9.05
CA GLY A 39 8.10 -5.04 -9.15
C GLY A 39 8.70 -4.54 -10.47
N GLY A 40 7.88 -4.34 -11.50
CA GLY A 40 8.33 -3.86 -12.80
C GLY A 40 7.25 -3.92 -13.89
N THR A 41 7.62 -3.54 -15.11
CA THR A 41 6.74 -3.61 -16.27
C THR A 41 7.27 -4.59 -17.32
N SER A 42 6.37 -5.24 -18.07
CA SER A 42 6.76 -6.15 -19.14
C SER A 42 5.63 -6.27 -20.16
N PRO A 43 5.89 -6.23 -21.46
CA PRO A 43 4.89 -6.47 -22.50
C PRO A 43 4.48 -7.95 -22.64
N VAL A 44 5.17 -8.85 -21.96
CA VAL A 44 4.99 -10.30 -22.10
C VAL A 44 3.65 -10.73 -21.50
N LYS A 45 2.92 -11.56 -22.25
CA LYS A 45 1.68 -12.18 -21.81
C LYS A 45 1.97 -13.34 -20.86
N SER A 46 1.38 -13.32 -19.66
CA SER A 46 1.55 -14.37 -18.64
C SER A 46 0.80 -15.68 -18.94
N ALA A 47 -0.13 -15.66 -19.90
CA ALA A 47 -0.90 -16.88 -20.25
C ALA A 47 0.02 -18.02 -20.67
N ARG A 48 -0.17 -19.20 -20.07
CA ARG A 48 0.61 -20.43 -20.27
C ARG A 48 2.01 -20.45 -19.64
N ILE A 49 2.42 -19.39 -18.92
CA ILE A 49 3.70 -19.33 -18.20
C ILE A 49 3.52 -19.19 -16.69
N MET A 50 2.31 -18.91 -16.26
CA MET A 50 1.96 -18.76 -14.84
C MET A 50 0.66 -19.48 -14.54
N GLU A 51 0.60 -20.10 -13.39
CA GLU A 51 -0.61 -20.70 -12.82
C GLU A 51 -0.80 -20.23 -11.38
N THR A 52 -2.04 -20.24 -10.90
CA THR A 52 -2.33 -20.01 -9.49
C THR A 52 -2.07 -21.30 -8.74
N VAL A 53 -1.14 -21.26 -7.80
CA VAL A 53 -0.76 -22.44 -7.00
C VAL A 53 -1.61 -22.49 -5.73
N ASP A 54 -1.85 -21.35 -5.11
CA ASP A 54 -2.60 -21.27 -3.86
C ASP A 54 -3.33 -19.92 -3.70
N VAL A 55 -4.27 -19.86 -2.75
CA VAL A 55 -5.09 -18.68 -2.42
C VAL A 55 -5.21 -18.60 -0.89
N ASP A 56 -5.29 -17.38 -0.35
CA ASP A 56 -5.41 -17.13 1.11
C ASP A 56 -4.28 -17.74 1.94
N VAL A 57 -3.07 -17.71 1.40
CA VAL A 57 -1.87 -18.20 2.09
C VAL A 57 -0.91 -17.06 2.37
N PRO A 58 -0.02 -17.19 3.38
CA PRO A 58 1.05 -16.25 3.58
C PRO A 58 1.95 -16.13 2.35
N VAL A 59 2.25 -14.89 1.95
CA VAL A 59 3.16 -14.58 0.86
C VAL A 59 4.36 -13.79 1.36
N PHE A 60 5.46 -13.83 0.60
CA PHE A 60 6.68 -13.10 0.95
C PHE A 60 7.00 -12.09 -0.16
N LEU A 61 6.87 -10.79 0.13
CA LEU A 61 7.07 -9.72 -0.84
C LEU A 61 8.01 -8.66 -0.26
N GLY A 62 9.03 -8.28 -1.02
CA GLY A 62 9.97 -7.24 -0.61
C GLY A 62 10.70 -7.51 0.70
N GLY A 63 10.89 -8.77 1.07
CA GLY A 63 11.51 -9.14 2.36
C GLY A 63 10.53 -9.18 3.54
N VAL A 64 9.24 -8.96 3.33
CA VAL A 64 8.20 -8.95 4.36
C VAL A 64 7.20 -10.08 4.12
N GLN A 65 6.86 -10.82 5.17
CA GLN A 65 5.76 -11.78 5.14
C GLN A 65 4.44 -11.03 5.30
N ILE A 66 3.48 -11.35 4.46
CA ILE A 66 2.12 -10.83 4.48
C ILE A 66 1.18 -12.02 4.63
N CYS A 67 0.41 -12.03 5.70
CA CYS A 67 -0.58 -13.05 5.96
C CYS A 67 -1.99 -12.62 5.53
N PRO A 68 -2.89 -13.57 5.29
CA PRO A 68 -4.31 -13.23 5.20
C PRO A 68 -4.78 -12.41 6.40
N GLU A 69 -5.67 -11.44 6.17
CA GLU A 69 -6.21 -10.49 7.16
C GLU A 69 -5.23 -9.39 7.63
N ASP A 70 -3.97 -9.39 7.21
CA ASP A 70 -3.08 -8.26 7.49
C ASP A 70 -3.55 -7.00 6.76
N LEU A 71 -3.40 -5.84 7.42
CA LEU A 71 -3.68 -4.55 6.81
C LEU A 71 -2.47 -4.11 5.96
N VAL A 72 -2.69 -3.89 4.68
CA VAL A 72 -1.69 -3.38 3.75
C VAL A 72 -2.02 -1.94 3.38
N LEU A 73 -1.09 -1.04 3.67
CA LEU A 73 -1.15 0.38 3.33
C LEU A 73 -0.17 0.63 2.19
N MET A 74 -0.66 1.23 1.11
CA MET A 74 0.16 1.51 -0.08
C MET A 74 -0.01 2.97 -0.49
N ASP A 75 1.09 3.68 -0.65
CA ASP A 75 1.13 5.03 -1.20
C ASP A 75 2.34 5.22 -2.12
N ARG A 76 2.62 6.47 -2.54
CA ARG A 76 3.77 6.77 -3.42
C ARG A 76 5.11 6.60 -2.74
N THR A 77 5.18 6.52 -1.43
CA THR A 77 6.42 6.38 -0.66
C THR A 77 6.77 4.93 -0.42
N GLY A 78 5.77 4.03 -0.43
CA GLY A 78 6.02 2.62 -0.24
C GLY A 78 4.81 1.82 0.22
N VAL A 79 5.12 0.68 0.81
CA VAL A 79 4.14 -0.25 1.35
C VAL A 79 4.46 -0.52 2.81
N ALA A 80 3.45 -0.42 3.66
CA ALA A 80 3.52 -0.85 5.04
C ALA A 80 2.53 -1.99 5.29
N VAL A 81 2.94 -2.96 6.09
CA VAL A 81 2.10 -4.10 6.49
C VAL A 81 1.93 -4.07 7.99
N VAL A 82 0.69 -4.12 8.44
CA VAL A 82 0.35 -4.22 9.86
C VAL A 82 -0.29 -5.59 10.11
N PRO A 83 0.37 -6.48 10.86
CA PRO A 83 -0.21 -7.76 11.21
C PRO A 83 -1.55 -7.60 11.92
N SER A 84 -2.54 -8.42 11.55
CA SER A 84 -3.91 -8.33 12.06
C SER A 84 -3.98 -8.35 13.59
N ALA A 85 -3.10 -9.10 14.24
CA ALA A 85 -3.00 -9.16 15.70
C ALA A 85 -2.62 -7.83 16.38
N HIS A 86 -1.98 -6.90 15.66
CA HIS A 86 -1.48 -5.62 16.18
C HIS A 86 -2.26 -4.40 15.70
N LEU A 87 -3.34 -4.60 14.94
CA LEU A 87 -4.09 -3.49 14.32
C LEU A 87 -4.54 -2.41 15.31
N LYS A 88 -5.08 -2.81 16.47
CA LYS A 88 -5.57 -1.86 17.48
C LYS A 88 -4.44 -1.04 18.12
N GLU A 89 -3.34 -1.69 18.44
CA GLU A 89 -2.17 -1.07 19.04
C GLU A 89 -1.53 -0.06 18.09
N VAL A 90 -1.31 -0.50 16.85
CA VAL A 90 -0.71 0.35 15.81
C VAL A 90 -1.61 1.53 15.47
N LEU A 91 -2.93 1.35 15.41
CA LEU A 91 -3.87 2.43 15.15
C LEU A 91 -3.81 3.50 16.24
N LEU A 92 -3.82 3.11 17.52
CA LEU A 92 -3.74 4.03 18.66
C LEU A 92 -2.44 4.85 18.64
N GLU A 93 -1.33 4.19 18.36
CA GLU A 93 -0.02 4.86 18.27
C GLU A 93 0.02 5.80 17.05
N ALA A 94 -0.50 5.38 15.90
CA ALA A 94 -0.57 6.21 14.71
C ALA A 94 -1.42 7.47 14.92
N GLU A 95 -2.56 7.37 15.61
CA GLU A 95 -3.38 8.53 15.98
C GLU A 95 -2.61 9.49 16.90
N THR A 96 -1.86 8.96 17.85
CA THR A 96 -1.02 9.76 18.75
C THR A 96 0.09 10.51 18.00
N ILE A 97 0.77 9.81 17.10
CA ILE A 97 1.80 10.41 16.23
C ILE A 97 1.19 11.48 15.33
N LYS A 98 0.05 11.18 14.69
CA LYS A 98 -0.67 12.11 13.82
C LYS A 98 -1.04 13.40 14.54
N ALA A 99 -1.63 13.31 15.73
CA ALA A 99 -1.99 14.48 16.52
C ALA A 99 -0.77 15.35 16.88
N LYS A 100 0.36 14.71 17.17
CA LYS A 100 1.62 15.42 17.42
C LYS A 100 2.14 16.12 16.16
N GLU A 101 2.11 15.45 15.03
CA GLU A 101 2.56 16.01 13.76
C GLU A 101 1.69 17.19 13.31
N ASP A 102 0.36 17.08 13.42
CA ASP A 102 -0.58 18.14 13.08
C ASP A 102 -0.34 19.39 13.94
N ARG A 103 -0.04 19.21 15.23
CA ARG A 103 0.33 20.31 16.12
C ARG A 103 1.65 20.96 15.70
N ILE A 104 2.68 20.17 15.41
CA ILE A 104 3.98 20.70 14.95
C ILE A 104 3.77 21.47 13.65
N GLU A 105 3.03 20.94 12.71
CA GLU A 105 2.73 21.62 11.44
C GLU A 105 2.01 22.96 11.67
N SER A 106 1.00 22.99 12.53
CA SER A 106 0.28 24.21 12.90
C SER A 106 1.20 25.26 13.49
N ASN A 107 2.09 24.87 14.41
CA ASN A 107 3.05 25.76 15.04
C ASN A 107 4.06 26.34 14.03
N VAL A 108 4.55 25.52 13.11
CA VAL A 108 5.44 25.99 12.03
C VAL A 108 4.70 26.95 11.11
N ARG A 109 3.45 26.68 10.74
CA ARG A 109 2.63 27.59 9.93
C ARG A 109 2.34 28.94 10.63
N SER A 110 2.36 28.98 11.96
CA SER A 110 2.24 30.21 12.74
C SER A 110 3.55 31.00 12.85
N GLY A 111 4.64 30.52 12.26
CA GLY A 111 5.94 31.22 12.19
C GLY A 111 6.99 30.71 13.20
N MET A 112 6.71 29.65 13.95
CA MET A 112 7.72 29.04 14.81
C MET A 112 8.79 28.31 13.99
N SER A 113 10.02 28.28 14.48
CA SER A 113 11.02 27.39 13.92
C SER A 113 10.64 25.93 14.17
N LEU A 114 11.10 25.02 13.31
CA LEU A 114 10.81 23.57 13.46
C LEU A 114 11.28 23.02 14.83
N ASN A 115 12.42 23.53 15.34
CA ASN A 115 12.95 23.09 16.65
C ASN A 115 12.03 23.52 17.79
N GLU A 116 11.56 24.78 17.80
CA GLU A 116 10.62 25.28 18.81
C GLU A 116 9.30 24.53 18.74
N ALA A 117 8.74 24.33 17.51
CA ALA A 117 7.50 23.62 17.31
C ALA A 117 7.50 22.17 17.83
N ARG A 118 8.65 21.49 17.77
CA ARG A 118 8.82 20.12 18.27
C ARG A 118 8.93 20.05 19.79
N GLN A 119 9.38 21.11 20.45
CA GLN A 119 9.58 21.14 21.91
C GLN A 119 8.30 21.50 22.68
N GLN A 120 7.33 22.11 22.02
CA GLN A 120 6.05 22.39 22.64
C GLN A 120 5.26 21.07 22.84
N LYS A 121 4.89 20.81 24.11
CA LYS A 121 4.08 19.64 24.50
C LYS A 121 2.59 19.85 24.24
#